data_79a21d12f010427889067949517e9c7a
#
_entry.id   79a21d12f010427889067949517e9c7a
#
_cell.length_a   1.000
_cell.length_b   1.000
_cell.length_c   1.000
_cell.angle_alpha   90.00
_cell.angle_beta   90.00
_cell.angle_gamma   90.00
#
_symmetry.space_group_name_H-M   'P 1'
#
loop_
_entity.id
_entity.type
_entity.pdbx_description
1 polymer ?
#
loop_
_entity_poly.entity_id
_entity_poly.type
_entity_poly.pdbx_seq_one_letter_code
_entity_poly.pdbx_strand_id
1 'polypeptide(L)'
;MYKKIFFTIIILSMSFRSNSEIVFTDKFTSNNDWKIITDQVMGGVSQGKFNYKKIGKDYAIVLTGNVSTKNNGGFIQIRRKLNNVNLNQVKNLTVQAKGNNEKYFVHLRTTFTILPWQYYQSSFVVGNNFKNFVLPIKNFKRSGYLLPK
;
A
#
# COMPACT_ATOMS: atom_id res chain seq x y z
N MET A 1 -18.27 -17.21 -13.92
CA MET A 1 -16.98 -17.80 -13.53
C MET A 1 -16.21 -16.76 -12.71
N TYR A 2 -15.99 -16.98 -11.42
CA TYR A 2 -15.33 -16.01 -10.57
C TYR A 2 -13.82 -16.17 -10.66
N LYS A 3 -13.14 -15.14 -11.16
CA LYS A 3 -11.68 -15.16 -11.30
C LYS A 3 -11.06 -14.94 -9.90
N LYS A 4 -10.44 -15.98 -9.35
CA LYS A 4 -9.57 -15.84 -8.18
C LYS A 4 -8.21 -15.36 -8.69
N ILE A 5 -7.77 -14.21 -8.22
CA ILE A 5 -6.45 -13.68 -8.55
C ILE A 5 -5.53 -14.02 -7.38
N PHE A 6 -4.56 -14.87 -7.64
CA PHE A 6 -3.47 -15.12 -6.69
C PHE A 6 -2.40 -14.06 -6.89
N PHE A 7 -2.01 -13.39 -5.82
CA PHE A 7 -0.96 -12.38 -5.92
C PHE A 7 0.06 -12.48 -4.78
N THR A 8 1.26 -12.05 -5.07
CA THR A 8 2.33 -11.88 -4.09
C THR A 8 3.07 -10.59 -4.40
N ILE A 9 3.21 -9.75 -3.40
CA ILE A 9 4.09 -8.58 -3.44
C ILE A 9 5.04 -8.62 -2.26
N ILE A 10 6.29 -8.29 -2.51
CA ILE A 10 7.32 -8.15 -1.49
C ILE A 10 7.76 -6.70 -1.49
N ILE A 11 7.53 -6.03 -0.38
CA ILE A 11 7.88 -4.63 -0.18
C ILE A 11 9.10 -4.55 0.73
N LEU A 12 10.22 -4.08 0.19
CA LEU A 12 11.50 -4.01 0.89
C LEU A 12 11.66 -2.71 1.69
N SER A 13 11.13 -1.62 1.19
CA SER A 13 11.14 -0.34 1.92
C SER A 13 10.04 0.59 1.43
N MET A 14 9.66 1.52 2.27
CA MET A 14 8.78 2.62 1.95
C MET A 14 9.33 3.90 2.57
N SER A 15 9.45 4.97 1.81
CA SER A 15 9.93 6.25 2.31
C SER A 15 9.15 7.44 1.73
N PHE A 16 9.01 8.45 2.56
CA PHE A 16 8.46 9.75 2.18
C PHE A 16 9.59 10.77 2.10
N ARG A 17 9.68 11.51 1.01
CA ARG A 17 10.70 12.51 0.78
C ARG A 17 10.10 13.89 0.54
N SER A 18 10.71 14.91 1.15
CA SER A 18 10.57 16.32 0.79
C SER A 18 11.55 16.63 -0.36
N ASN A 19 12.10 17.82 -0.51
CA ASN A 19 12.97 18.19 -1.63
C ASN A 19 14.19 17.25 -1.81
N SER A 20 15.05 17.18 -0.81
CA SER A 20 16.25 16.33 -0.76
C SER A 20 16.31 15.49 0.50
N GLU A 21 15.39 15.72 1.44
CA GLU A 21 15.39 15.10 2.77
C GLU A 21 14.38 13.96 2.87
N ILE A 22 14.78 12.89 3.56
CA ILE A 22 13.89 11.78 3.91
C ILE A 22 13.12 12.18 5.17
N VAL A 23 11.81 12.40 5.04
CA VAL A 23 10.92 12.73 6.17
C VAL A 23 10.56 11.49 6.97
N PHE A 24 10.46 10.34 6.31
CA PHE A 24 10.08 9.08 6.93
C PHE A 24 10.61 7.91 6.12
N THR A 25 11.09 6.87 6.79
CA THR A 25 11.43 5.59 6.16
C THR A 25 10.95 4.43 7.02
N ASP A 26 10.28 3.47 6.39
CA ASP A 26 9.99 2.18 6.99
C ASP A 26 10.87 1.09 6.35
N LYS A 27 11.68 0.45 7.19
CA LYS A 27 12.53 -0.69 6.82
C LYS A 27 11.96 -2.01 7.30
N PHE A 28 10.73 -2.01 7.81
CA PHE A 28 10.00 -3.19 8.28
C PHE A 28 10.72 -3.98 9.39
N THR A 29 11.49 -3.30 10.22
CA THR A 29 12.24 -3.90 11.34
C THR A 29 11.37 -4.13 12.57
N SER A 30 10.18 -3.52 12.64
CA SER A 30 9.21 -3.64 13.72
C SER A 30 7.95 -4.37 13.24
N ASN A 31 7.48 -5.34 14.04
CA ASN A 31 6.36 -6.22 13.66
C ASN A 31 4.96 -5.65 13.97
N ASN A 32 4.85 -4.46 14.61
CA ASN A 32 3.58 -4.06 15.23
C ASN A 32 2.82 -2.95 14.51
N ASP A 33 3.40 -2.32 13.49
CA ASP A 33 2.82 -1.13 12.90
C ASP A 33 1.84 -1.41 11.75
N TRP A 34 2.04 -2.53 11.04
CA TRP A 34 1.21 -2.89 9.90
C TRP A 34 0.08 -3.82 10.30
N LYS A 35 -1.09 -3.62 9.69
CA LYS A 35 -2.28 -4.44 9.87
C LYS A 35 -2.84 -4.84 8.51
N ILE A 36 -3.29 -6.09 8.39
CA ILE A 36 -3.99 -6.56 7.20
C ILE A 36 -5.46 -6.21 7.27
N ILE A 37 -6.03 -5.85 6.12
CA ILE A 37 -7.47 -5.68 5.93
C ILE A 37 -7.83 -6.32 4.60
N THR A 38 -8.89 -7.09 4.60
CA THR A 38 -9.49 -7.67 3.40
C THR A 38 -10.91 -7.17 3.24
N ASP A 39 -11.51 -7.44 2.10
CA ASP A 39 -12.91 -7.13 1.81
C ASP A 39 -13.91 -7.88 2.71
N GLN A 40 -13.45 -8.80 3.55
CA GLN A 40 -14.29 -9.45 4.56
C GLN A 40 -14.95 -8.45 5.53
N VAL A 41 -14.34 -7.27 5.74
CA VAL A 41 -14.97 -6.18 6.53
C VAL A 41 -16.25 -5.65 5.89
N MET A 42 -16.52 -6.00 4.62
CA MET A 42 -17.70 -5.60 3.85
C MET A 42 -18.52 -6.82 3.38
N GLY A 43 -18.25 -8.01 3.91
CA GLY A 43 -18.89 -9.26 3.47
C GLY A 43 -18.25 -9.94 2.27
N GLY A 44 -17.11 -9.45 1.77
CA GLY A 44 -16.31 -10.13 0.73
C GLY A 44 -15.66 -11.41 1.22
N VAL A 45 -15.03 -12.16 0.33
CA VAL A 45 -14.45 -13.48 0.61
C VAL A 45 -12.97 -13.59 0.23
N SER A 46 -12.30 -12.48 0.00
CA SER A 46 -10.86 -12.46 -0.24
C SER A 46 -10.09 -12.91 0.99
N GLN A 47 -9.01 -13.63 0.78
CA GLN A 47 -8.15 -14.15 1.85
C GLN A 47 -6.72 -13.72 1.61
N GLY A 48 -6.08 -13.19 2.62
CA GLY A 48 -4.71 -12.75 2.55
C GLY A 48 -3.97 -12.81 3.88
N LYS A 49 -2.66 -12.83 3.77
CA LYS A 49 -1.75 -12.76 4.90
C LYS A 49 -0.51 -11.97 4.53
N PHE A 50 0.16 -11.42 5.51
CA PHE A 50 1.49 -10.87 5.33
C PHE A 50 2.43 -11.38 6.42
N ASN A 51 3.71 -11.41 6.08
CA ASN A 51 4.78 -11.79 6.98
C ASN A 51 5.95 -10.82 6.80
N TYR A 52 6.69 -10.60 7.88
CA TYR A 52 8.00 -9.96 7.82
C TYR A 52 9.04 -11.02 7.44
N LYS A 53 9.86 -10.72 6.47
CA LYS A 53 10.90 -11.63 5.99
C LYS A 53 12.24 -10.90 5.88
N LYS A 54 13.31 -11.52 6.39
CA LYS A 54 14.66 -11.04 6.16
C LYS A 54 15.12 -11.39 4.75
N ILE A 55 15.63 -10.41 4.00
CA ILE A 55 16.14 -10.56 2.63
C ILE A 55 17.56 -9.97 2.61
N GLY A 56 18.55 -10.84 2.65
CA GLY A 56 19.93 -10.40 2.85
C GLY A 56 20.09 -9.73 4.23
N LYS A 57 20.52 -8.48 4.24
CA LYS A 57 20.65 -7.64 5.45
C LYS A 57 19.40 -6.80 5.77
N ASP A 58 18.44 -6.74 4.87
CA ASP A 58 17.22 -5.92 4.98
C ASP A 58 16.00 -6.77 5.38
N TYR A 59 14.93 -6.12 5.83
CA TYR A 59 13.64 -6.72 6.09
C TYR A 59 12.61 -6.27 5.05
N ALA A 60 11.65 -7.13 4.78
CA ALA A 60 10.57 -6.85 3.85
C ALA A 60 9.23 -7.37 4.40
N ILE A 61 8.14 -6.77 3.96
CA ILE A 61 6.81 -7.35 4.07
C ILE A 61 6.54 -8.20 2.82
N VAL A 62 6.13 -9.44 3.05
CA VAL A 62 5.62 -10.34 2.01
C VAL A 62 4.11 -10.44 2.17
N LEU A 63 3.37 -9.84 1.26
CA LEU A 63 1.91 -9.90 1.21
C LEU A 63 1.48 -10.92 0.17
N THR A 64 0.65 -11.88 0.57
CA THR A 64 0.14 -12.96 -0.30
C THR A 64 -1.35 -13.14 -0.09
N GLY A 65 -2.06 -13.56 -1.13
CA GLY A 65 -3.48 -13.87 -0.98
C GLY A 65 -4.22 -14.20 -2.27
N ASN A 66 -5.49 -14.51 -2.10
CA ASN A 66 -6.46 -14.72 -3.16
C ASN A 66 -7.53 -13.64 -3.10
N VAL A 67 -7.59 -12.80 -4.11
CA VAL A 67 -8.64 -11.77 -4.25
C VAL A 67 -9.85 -12.36 -4.98
N SER A 68 -11.03 -12.13 -4.45
CA SER A 68 -12.30 -12.55 -5.04
C SER A 68 -13.25 -11.36 -5.12
N THR A 69 -13.91 -11.22 -6.26
CA THR A 69 -14.93 -10.17 -6.47
C THR A 69 -16.34 -10.59 -6.03
N LYS A 70 -16.49 -11.78 -5.42
CA LYS A 70 -17.77 -12.20 -4.83
C LYS A 70 -18.21 -11.22 -3.74
N ASN A 71 -19.52 -11.06 -3.59
CA ASN A 71 -20.17 -10.23 -2.58
C ASN A 71 -19.68 -8.76 -2.63
N ASN A 72 -19.43 -8.23 -3.83
CA ASN A 72 -18.86 -6.88 -4.03
C ASN A 72 -17.49 -6.67 -3.35
N GLY A 73 -16.76 -7.75 -3.10
CA GLY A 73 -15.38 -7.71 -2.61
C GLY A 73 -14.40 -7.35 -3.72
N GLY A 74 -13.12 -7.56 -3.47
CA GLY A 74 -12.09 -7.37 -4.50
C GLY A 74 -10.79 -6.76 -4.00
N PHE A 75 -10.50 -6.81 -2.68
CA PHE A 75 -9.23 -6.29 -2.19
C PHE A 75 -8.62 -7.04 -1.01
N ILE A 76 -7.31 -6.97 -0.96
CA ILE A 76 -6.48 -7.28 0.20
C ILE A 76 -5.49 -6.13 0.32
N GLN A 77 -5.32 -5.57 1.50
CA GLN A 77 -4.39 -4.48 1.75
C GLN A 77 -3.71 -4.61 3.10
N ILE A 78 -2.53 -4.04 3.22
CA ILE A 78 -1.90 -3.76 4.49
C ILE A 78 -1.94 -2.26 4.74
N ARG A 79 -2.09 -1.85 5.98
CA ARG A 79 -2.08 -0.45 6.39
C ARG A 79 -1.27 -0.22 7.65
N ARG A 80 -0.69 0.96 7.76
CA ARG A 80 -0.13 1.49 9.01
C ARG A 80 -0.55 2.92 9.22
N LYS A 81 -0.56 3.35 10.48
CA LYS A 81 -0.69 4.76 10.83
C LYS A 81 0.68 5.42 10.76
N LEU A 82 0.75 6.60 10.15
CA LEU A 82 1.94 7.44 10.14
C LEU A 82 1.79 8.49 11.23
N ASN A 83 2.60 8.37 12.28
CA ASN A 83 2.65 9.37 13.33
C ASN A 83 3.71 10.42 12.97
N ASN A 84 3.38 11.69 13.22
CA ASN A 84 4.31 12.81 13.08
C ASN A 84 4.86 13.03 11.65
N VAL A 85 4.14 12.57 10.63
CA VAL A 85 4.49 12.86 9.22
C VAL A 85 3.58 13.97 8.69
N ASN A 86 4.17 15.13 8.43
CA ASN A 86 3.45 16.23 7.79
C ASN A 86 3.44 16.04 6.27
N LEU A 87 2.35 15.52 5.72
CA LEU A 87 2.22 15.24 4.29
C LEU A 87 2.32 16.50 3.41
N ASN A 88 2.07 17.71 3.94
CA ASN A 88 2.23 18.95 3.18
C ASN A 88 3.68 19.23 2.78
N GLN A 89 4.64 18.66 3.50
CA GLN A 89 6.07 18.78 3.21
C GLN A 89 6.59 17.66 2.31
N VAL A 90 5.79 16.61 2.09
CA VAL A 90 6.19 15.44 1.32
C VAL A 90 5.93 15.65 -0.17
N LYS A 91 6.95 15.47 -1.00
CA LYS A 91 6.80 15.53 -2.47
C LYS A 91 6.62 14.15 -3.10
N ASN A 92 7.30 13.16 -2.57
CA ASN A 92 7.30 11.82 -3.15
C ASN A 92 7.15 10.75 -2.08
N LEU A 93 6.41 9.71 -2.42
CA LEU A 93 6.46 8.41 -1.76
C LEU A 93 7.27 7.46 -2.65
N THR A 94 8.28 6.83 -2.09
CA THR A 94 9.05 5.78 -2.77
C THR A 94 8.73 4.43 -2.16
N VAL A 95 8.42 3.45 -3.00
CA VAL A 95 8.20 2.06 -2.61
C VAL A 95 9.21 1.19 -3.35
N GLN A 96 10.01 0.41 -2.61
CA GLN A 96 10.87 -0.62 -3.21
C GLN A 96 10.17 -1.97 -3.13
N ALA A 97 9.81 -2.54 -4.26
CA ALA A 97 9.01 -3.76 -4.31
C ALA A 97 9.36 -4.66 -5.48
N LYS A 98 9.02 -5.96 -5.34
CA LYS A 98 8.89 -6.94 -6.42
C LYS A 98 7.59 -7.72 -6.26
N GLY A 99 7.05 -8.25 -7.34
CA GLY A 99 5.76 -8.94 -7.32
C GLY A 99 5.58 -9.84 -8.55
N ASN A 100 4.39 -9.88 -9.08
CA ASN A 100 3.90 -10.86 -10.06
C ASN A 100 3.36 -10.21 -11.35
N ASN A 101 3.91 -9.09 -11.76
CA ASN A 101 3.51 -8.30 -12.95
C ASN A 101 2.08 -7.70 -12.85
N GLU A 102 1.56 -7.58 -11.64
CA GLU A 102 0.24 -7.00 -11.40
C GLU A 102 0.33 -5.52 -11.01
N LYS A 103 -0.80 -4.83 -11.13
CA LYS A 103 -0.97 -3.45 -10.71
C LYS A 103 -1.34 -3.39 -9.22
N TYR A 104 -0.57 -2.60 -8.47
CA TYR A 104 -0.80 -2.34 -7.06
C TYR A 104 -1.13 -0.88 -6.84
N PHE A 105 -1.77 -0.60 -5.71
CA PHE A 105 -2.21 0.75 -5.35
C PHE A 105 -1.65 1.14 -3.99
N VAL A 106 -1.29 2.40 -3.87
CA VAL A 106 -1.06 3.04 -2.58
C VAL A 106 -2.24 3.96 -2.29
N HIS A 107 -2.83 3.79 -1.12
CA HIS A 107 -3.88 4.66 -0.60
C HIS A 107 -3.31 5.50 0.54
N LEU A 108 -3.47 6.81 0.45
CA LEU A 108 -3.18 7.74 1.54
C LEU A 108 -4.50 8.22 2.14
N ARG A 109 -4.58 8.18 3.45
CA ARG A 109 -5.69 8.73 4.21
C ARG A 109 -5.18 9.87 5.10
N THR A 110 -5.94 10.95 5.15
CA THR A 110 -5.66 12.14 5.95
C THR A 110 -6.79 12.37 6.96
N THR A 111 -6.69 13.40 7.77
CA THR A 111 -7.76 13.84 8.67
C THR A 111 -9.05 14.21 7.94
N PHE A 112 -8.98 14.56 6.65
CA PHE A 112 -10.15 14.86 5.80
C PHE A 112 -10.83 13.61 5.25
N THR A 113 -10.19 12.44 5.33
CA THR A 113 -10.78 11.16 4.86
C THR A 113 -11.55 10.49 5.98
N ILE A 114 -12.76 10.98 6.26
CA ILE A 114 -13.59 10.53 7.38
C ILE A 114 -14.21 9.16 7.09
N LEU A 115 -14.76 8.98 5.88
CA LEU A 115 -15.46 7.75 5.49
C LEU A 115 -14.49 6.66 5.05
N PRO A 116 -14.81 5.36 5.26
CA PRO A 116 -13.92 4.24 4.94
C PRO A 116 -13.45 4.19 3.48
N TRP A 117 -14.28 4.63 2.55
CA TRP A 117 -14.00 4.64 1.10
C TRP A 117 -13.31 5.92 0.60
N GLN A 118 -13.03 6.87 1.50
CA GLN A 118 -12.30 8.08 1.16
C GLN A 118 -10.79 7.86 1.27
N TYR A 119 -10.07 8.12 0.21
CA TYR A 119 -8.61 8.02 0.13
C TYR A 119 -8.09 8.80 -1.09
N TYR A 120 -6.80 9.02 -1.12
CA TYR A 120 -6.05 9.45 -2.28
C TYR A 120 -5.23 8.27 -2.78
N GLN A 121 -5.23 8.00 -4.08
CA GLN A 121 -4.57 6.81 -4.62
C GLN A 121 -3.58 7.12 -5.73
N SER A 122 -2.51 6.34 -5.77
CA SER A 122 -1.61 6.19 -6.89
C SER A 122 -1.35 4.72 -7.16
N SER A 123 -0.97 4.37 -8.37
CA SER A 123 -0.74 2.98 -8.76
C SER A 123 0.62 2.78 -9.42
N PHE A 124 1.12 1.55 -9.34
CA PHE A 124 2.37 1.11 -9.98
C PHE A 124 2.26 -0.37 -10.36
N VAL A 125 2.99 -0.77 -11.39
CA VAL A 125 3.03 -2.16 -11.86
C VAL A 125 4.34 -2.80 -11.37
N VAL A 126 4.22 -3.90 -10.66
CA VAL A 126 5.35 -4.54 -9.96
C VAL A 126 5.77 -5.82 -10.69
N GLY A 127 6.95 -5.81 -11.27
CA GLY A 127 7.54 -6.98 -11.91
C GLY A 127 8.25 -7.93 -10.93
N ASN A 128 8.88 -8.98 -11.49
CA ASN A 128 9.52 -10.06 -10.73
C ASN A 128 10.84 -9.66 -10.04
N ASN A 129 11.39 -8.48 -10.34
CA ASN A 129 12.62 -7.97 -9.76
C ASN A 129 12.33 -6.76 -8.87
N PHE A 130 13.15 -6.56 -7.83
CA PHE A 130 13.06 -5.36 -7.01
C PHE A 130 13.32 -4.10 -7.82
N LYS A 131 12.40 -3.14 -7.73
CA LYS A 131 12.50 -1.80 -8.31
C LYS A 131 12.02 -0.75 -7.32
N ASN A 132 12.54 0.46 -7.46
CA ASN A 132 12.05 1.64 -6.76
C ASN A 132 10.95 2.29 -7.60
N PHE A 133 9.79 2.47 -6.99
CA PHE A 133 8.66 3.18 -7.58
C PHE A 133 8.51 4.52 -6.88
N VAL A 134 8.79 5.60 -7.59
CA VAL A 134 8.63 6.96 -7.08
C VAL A 134 7.23 7.45 -7.45
N LEU A 135 6.41 7.72 -6.45
CA LEU A 135 5.03 8.16 -6.58
C LEU A 135 4.93 9.62 -6.10
N PRO A 136 4.89 10.61 -7.01
CA PRO A 136 4.72 12.00 -6.62
C PRO A 136 3.38 12.23 -5.94
N ILE A 137 3.36 12.87 -4.77
CA ILE A 137 2.12 13.12 -3.99
C ILE A 137 1.08 13.89 -4.82
N LYS A 138 1.51 14.85 -5.63
CA LYS A 138 0.64 15.59 -6.54
C LYS A 138 -0.13 14.74 -7.55
N ASN A 139 0.33 13.50 -7.82
CA ASN A 139 -0.30 12.58 -8.76
C ASN A 139 -1.31 11.64 -8.10
N PHE A 140 -1.46 11.71 -6.77
CA PHE A 140 -2.48 10.93 -6.07
C PHE A 140 -3.87 11.49 -6.36
N LYS A 141 -4.74 10.63 -6.88
CA LYS A 141 -6.12 10.97 -7.23
C LYS A 141 -7.04 10.71 -6.05
N ARG A 142 -7.91 11.66 -5.75
CA ARG A 142 -8.97 11.49 -4.73
C ARG A 142 -10.02 10.46 -5.18
N SER A 143 -10.52 9.67 -4.25
CA SER A 143 -11.56 8.66 -4.52
C SER A 143 -12.98 9.27 -4.65
N GLY A 144 -13.18 10.51 -4.25
CA GLY A 144 -14.48 11.21 -4.33
C GLY A 144 -14.35 12.72 -4.39
N TYR A 145 -15.40 13.37 -4.90
CA TYR A 145 -15.44 14.82 -5.12
C TYR A 145 -15.40 15.67 -3.83
N LEU A 146 -15.85 15.09 -2.72
CA LEU A 146 -15.88 15.77 -1.42
C LEU A 146 -14.50 15.89 -0.75
N LEU A 147 -13.47 15.23 -1.28
CA LEU A 147 -12.11 15.37 -0.76
C LEU A 147 -11.44 16.61 -1.35
N PRO A 148 -10.63 17.35 -0.56
CA PRO A 148 -9.80 18.44 -1.07
C PRO A 148 -8.91 17.99 -2.24
N LYS A 149 -8.57 18.94 -3.12
CA LYS A 149 -7.61 18.70 -4.21
C LYS A 149 -6.18 18.72 -3.68
#